data_41ce17df54d51f043bde67341097f062
#
_entry.id   41ce17df54d51f043bde67341097f062
#
_cell.length_a   1.000
_cell.length_b   1.000
_cell.length_c   1.000
_cell.angle_alpha   90.00
_cell.angle_beta   90.00
_cell.angle_gamma   90.00
#
_symmetry.space_group_name_H-M   'P 1'
#
loop_
_entity.id
_entity.type
_entity.pdbx_description
1 polymer ?
#
loop_
_entity_poly.entity_id
_entity_poly.type
_entity_poly.pdbx_seq_one_letter_code
_entity_poly.pdbx_strand_id
1 'polypeptide(L)'
;SRVDCFELVQTREAAQVEDHKITVVGPEIDDIPVGSKISLSYTVEVAGKAMQPDFESVMERKIHSWINCIEGVMHTGQRDMIRIRISKTDFEAGFKFRHLGEVLYAKVKSEFEAVVDKCQVTIVVDAEQNAKLRAAANEVFDKRDARLASMTDESVSEYYTCIMCQAFSPSHVCIVTPERLGLCGAVSWLDAKATKELDPAGPCQPIPKEGCLDEHLGRYTSVDEAVSKYSHGALEHVTLYSLFQDPMTSCGCFE
;
A
#
# COMPACT_ATOMS: atom_id res chain seq x y z
N SER A 1 3.85 -4.07 24.63
CA SER A 1 3.70 -2.69 24.16
C SER A 1 3.80 -2.66 22.65
N ARG A 2 2.91 -1.95 21.99
CA ARG A 2 2.95 -1.74 20.55
C ARG A 2 4.13 -0.82 20.23
N VAL A 3 4.89 -1.18 19.21
CA VAL A 3 5.91 -0.31 18.64
C VAL A 3 5.21 0.56 17.62
N ASP A 4 5.26 1.87 17.78
CA ASP A 4 4.67 2.81 16.83
C ASP A 4 5.54 2.86 15.57
N CYS A 5 5.05 2.25 14.49
CA CYS A 5 5.75 2.17 13.21
C CYS A 5 4.81 2.53 12.07
N PHE A 6 5.36 3.18 11.06
CA PHE A 6 4.61 3.50 9.85
C PHE A 6 5.55 3.74 8.68
N GLU A 7 5.02 3.64 7.49
CA GLU A 7 5.62 4.09 6.24
C GLU A 7 4.89 5.35 5.78
N LEU A 8 5.65 6.35 5.36
CA LEU A 8 5.12 7.58 4.78
C LEU A 8 5.89 7.92 3.51
N VAL A 9 5.20 7.98 2.39
CA VAL A 9 5.73 8.50 1.13
C VAL A 9 5.20 9.91 0.91
N GLN A 10 6.07 10.82 0.50
CA GLN A 10 5.71 12.19 0.20
C GLN A 10 6.33 12.65 -1.12
N THR A 11 5.50 13.16 -1.99
CA THR A 11 5.93 13.87 -3.20
C THR A 11 6.47 15.24 -2.82
N ARG A 12 7.64 15.57 -3.32
CA ARG A 12 8.32 16.84 -3.08
C ARG A 12 8.78 17.47 -4.38
N GLU A 13 9.07 18.76 -4.33
CA GLU A 13 9.78 19.44 -5.42
C GLU A 13 11.20 18.87 -5.57
N ALA A 14 11.69 18.78 -6.79
CA ALA A 14 13.00 18.18 -7.10
C ALA A 14 14.19 18.85 -6.38
N ALA A 15 14.05 20.12 -6.00
CA ALA A 15 15.06 20.85 -5.25
C ALA A 15 15.10 20.45 -3.75
N GLN A 16 14.04 19.85 -3.24
CA GLN A 16 13.90 19.42 -1.85
C GLN A 16 14.37 17.99 -1.62
N VAL A 17 14.58 17.22 -2.70
CA VAL A 17 15.00 15.82 -2.63
C VAL A 17 16.46 15.70 -3.05
N GLU A 18 17.29 15.19 -2.15
CA GLU A 18 18.67 14.81 -2.41
C GLU A 18 18.70 13.32 -2.77
N ASP A 19 18.95 13.04 -4.07
CA ASP A 19 18.90 11.66 -4.56
C ASP A 19 19.91 10.76 -3.85
N HIS A 20 19.49 9.55 -3.48
CA HIS A 20 20.29 8.56 -2.74
C HIS A 20 20.70 8.99 -1.32
N LYS A 21 20.09 10.02 -0.76
CA LYS A 21 20.34 10.36 0.65
C LYS A 21 19.59 9.40 1.56
N ILE A 22 20.36 8.73 2.42
CA ILE A 22 19.82 7.84 3.44
C ILE A 22 20.24 8.37 4.81
N THR A 23 19.25 8.67 5.63
CA THR A 23 19.44 9.23 6.98
C THR A 23 18.86 8.27 8.01
N VAL A 24 19.60 8.02 9.08
CA VAL A 24 19.11 7.33 10.28
C VAL A 24 19.03 8.34 11.39
N VAL A 25 17.87 8.45 12.04
CA VAL A 25 17.63 9.37 13.16
C VAL A 25 17.42 8.55 14.42
N GLY A 26 18.33 8.69 15.38
CA GLY A 26 18.34 7.94 16.63
C GLY A 26 19.49 6.95 16.72
N PRO A 27 19.46 6.03 17.70
CA PRO A 27 20.54 5.07 17.93
C PRO A 27 20.66 4.06 16.78
N GLU A 28 21.87 3.64 16.49
CA GLU A 28 22.13 2.49 15.61
C GLU A 28 21.89 1.19 16.36
N ILE A 29 21.83 0.09 15.62
CA ILE A 29 21.49 -1.21 16.16
C ILE A 29 22.44 -1.70 17.24
N ASP A 30 23.73 -1.31 17.15
CA ASP A 30 24.75 -1.68 18.15
C ASP A 30 24.52 -1.03 19.51
N ASP A 31 23.83 0.11 19.51
CA ASP A 31 23.53 0.89 20.73
C ASP A 31 22.22 0.45 21.39
N ILE A 32 21.48 -0.48 20.76
CA ILE A 32 20.18 -0.94 21.23
C ILE A 32 20.35 -2.26 22.00
N PRO A 33 19.96 -2.32 23.28
CA PRO A 33 20.04 -3.55 24.05
C PRO A 33 19.23 -4.69 23.43
N VAL A 34 19.78 -5.90 23.43
CA VAL A 34 19.08 -7.09 22.95
C VAL A 34 17.73 -7.28 23.65
N GLY A 35 16.68 -7.54 22.88
CA GLY A 35 15.31 -7.71 23.40
C GLY A 35 14.57 -6.39 23.62
N SER A 36 15.17 -5.24 23.30
CA SER A 36 14.50 -3.95 23.35
C SER A 36 13.35 -3.89 22.33
N LYS A 37 12.35 -3.08 22.64
CA LYS A 37 11.31 -2.65 21.72
C LYS A 37 11.57 -1.20 21.36
N ILE A 38 11.67 -0.93 20.09
CA ILE A 38 11.92 0.41 19.57
C ILE A 38 10.80 0.82 18.61
N SER A 39 10.56 2.12 18.54
CA SER A 39 9.77 2.70 17.46
C SER A 39 10.60 2.73 16.19
N LEU A 40 9.96 2.49 15.04
CA LEU A 40 10.63 2.52 13.76
C LEU A 40 9.67 3.05 12.69
N SER A 41 10.07 4.10 11.99
CA SER A 41 9.33 4.58 10.84
C SER A 41 10.24 4.83 9.65
N TYR A 42 9.63 4.76 8.47
CA TYR A 42 10.25 5.02 7.19
C TYR A 42 9.56 6.20 6.53
N THR A 43 10.31 7.28 6.29
CA THR A 43 9.85 8.39 5.47
C THR A 43 10.61 8.35 4.16
N VAL A 44 9.89 8.27 3.06
CA VAL A 44 10.44 8.25 1.71
C VAL A 44 9.94 9.50 0.99
N GLU A 45 10.86 10.39 0.66
CA GLU A 45 10.55 11.59 -0.11
C GLU A 45 11.00 11.39 -1.54
N VAL A 46 10.09 11.61 -2.47
CA VAL A 46 10.29 11.35 -3.88
C VAL A 46 9.98 12.59 -4.73
N ALA A 47 10.70 12.75 -5.82
CA ALA A 47 10.45 13.76 -6.81
C ALA A 47 10.62 13.17 -8.22
N GLY A 48 9.82 13.64 -9.16
CA GLY A 48 9.89 13.23 -10.55
C GLY A 48 8.86 13.99 -11.38
N LYS A 49 9.12 14.15 -12.67
CA LYS A 49 8.24 14.91 -13.57
C LYS A 49 6.84 14.32 -13.71
N ALA A 50 6.72 12.98 -13.59
CA ALA A 50 5.47 12.27 -13.68
C ALA A 50 4.94 11.85 -12.28
N MET A 51 5.64 12.20 -11.20
CA MET A 51 5.22 11.87 -9.84
C MET A 51 4.01 12.72 -9.43
N GLN A 52 3.05 12.07 -8.78
CA GLN A 52 1.82 12.71 -8.27
C GLN A 52 1.50 12.20 -6.86
N PRO A 53 0.85 13.04 -6.02
CA PRO A 53 0.46 12.64 -4.67
C PRO A 53 -0.45 11.40 -4.61
N ASP A 54 -1.23 11.13 -5.65
CA ASP A 54 -2.11 9.94 -5.71
C ASP A 54 -1.33 8.62 -5.77
N PHE A 55 -0.04 8.65 -6.12
CA PHE A 55 0.82 7.47 -6.13
C PHE A 55 1.42 7.13 -4.75
N GLU A 56 1.39 8.06 -3.80
CA GLU A 56 2.05 7.91 -2.51
C GLU A 56 1.54 6.69 -1.74
N SER A 57 0.22 6.49 -1.65
CA SER A 57 -0.38 5.36 -0.93
C SER A 57 -0.06 4.00 -1.57
N VAL A 58 0.04 3.96 -2.91
CA VAL A 58 0.44 2.75 -3.64
C VAL A 58 1.91 2.42 -3.35
N MET A 59 2.77 3.44 -3.34
CA MET A 59 4.19 3.28 -3.00
C MET A 59 4.37 2.84 -1.54
N GLU A 60 3.63 3.41 -0.60
CA GLU A 60 3.64 3.00 0.81
C GLU A 60 3.30 1.51 0.96
N ARG A 61 2.29 1.03 0.24
CA ARG A 61 1.90 -0.39 0.25
C ARG A 61 3.01 -1.29 -0.31
N LYS A 62 3.70 -0.85 -1.35
CA LYS A 62 4.87 -1.57 -1.89
C LYS A 62 6.03 -1.59 -0.89
N ILE A 63 6.34 -0.46 -0.29
CA ILE A 63 7.37 -0.35 0.76
C ILE A 63 7.06 -1.30 1.91
N HIS A 64 5.82 -1.31 2.39
CA HIS A 64 5.33 -2.24 3.39
C HIS A 64 5.58 -3.71 3.00
N SER A 65 5.24 -4.08 1.76
CA SER A 65 5.48 -5.41 1.23
C SER A 65 6.98 -5.75 1.17
N TRP A 66 7.82 -4.83 0.73
CA TRP A 66 9.27 -5.07 0.66
C TRP A 66 9.89 -5.24 2.04
N ILE A 67 9.48 -4.43 3.02
CA ILE A 67 9.94 -4.57 4.40
C ILE A 67 9.59 -5.96 4.94
N ASN A 68 8.39 -6.47 4.64
CA ASN A 68 7.98 -7.82 5.02
C ASN A 68 8.82 -8.93 4.37
N CYS A 69 9.39 -8.68 3.20
CA CYS A 69 10.25 -9.63 2.50
C CYS A 69 11.72 -9.58 2.94
N ILE A 70 12.13 -8.57 3.69
CA ILE A 70 13.48 -8.50 4.24
C ILE A 70 13.57 -9.50 5.40
N GLU A 71 14.61 -10.32 5.41
CA GLU A 71 14.82 -11.35 6.44
C GLU A 71 14.67 -10.76 7.85
N GLY A 72 13.88 -11.43 8.67
CA GLY A 72 13.64 -11.04 10.05
C GLY A 72 12.70 -9.86 10.27
N VAL A 73 12.14 -9.29 9.21
CA VAL A 73 11.11 -8.25 9.32
C VAL A 73 9.73 -8.88 9.21
N MET A 74 8.90 -8.65 10.21
CA MET A 74 7.51 -9.07 10.22
C MET A 74 6.61 -7.86 10.46
N HIS A 75 5.57 -7.75 9.66
CA HIS A 75 4.57 -6.71 9.78
C HIS A 75 3.24 -7.25 10.30
N THR A 76 2.69 -6.62 11.31
CA THR A 76 1.38 -6.97 11.86
C THR A 76 0.50 -5.73 11.93
N GLY A 77 -0.42 -5.62 10.99
CA GLY A 77 -1.30 -4.47 10.83
C GLY A 77 -0.70 -3.35 9.97
N GLN A 78 -1.53 -2.72 9.17
CA GLN A 78 -1.11 -1.55 8.41
C GLN A 78 -0.97 -0.35 9.32
N ARG A 79 0.08 0.43 9.13
CA ARG A 79 0.34 1.68 9.84
C ARG A 79 0.43 1.55 11.37
N ASP A 80 0.46 0.32 11.91
CA ASP A 80 0.39 0.10 13.35
C ASP A 80 1.69 -0.42 13.94
N MET A 81 2.34 -1.36 13.28
CA MET A 81 3.48 -2.03 13.86
C MET A 81 4.37 -2.71 12.82
N ILE A 82 5.66 -2.41 12.88
CA ILE A 82 6.70 -3.18 12.21
C ILE A 82 7.51 -3.91 13.28
N ARG A 83 7.75 -5.21 13.07
CA ARG A 83 8.65 -5.98 13.92
C ARG A 83 9.88 -6.34 13.12
N ILE A 84 11.04 -5.90 13.57
CA ILE A 84 12.31 -6.32 13.01
C ILE A 84 12.94 -7.33 13.95
N ARG A 85 13.28 -8.49 13.40
CA ARG A 85 14.02 -9.52 14.09
C ARG A 85 15.32 -9.75 13.35
N ILE A 86 16.39 -9.15 13.83
CA ILE A 86 17.71 -9.28 13.23
C ILE A 86 18.36 -10.57 13.74
N SER A 87 18.84 -11.40 12.83
CA SER A 87 19.54 -12.62 13.19
C SER A 87 20.90 -12.29 13.80
N LYS A 88 21.42 -13.20 14.65
CA LYS A 88 22.77 -13.06 15.18
C LYS A 88 23.82 -13.00 14.07
N THR A 89 23.62 -13.80 13.01
CA THR A 89 24.48 -13.84 11.84
C THR A 89 24.54 -12.51 11.11
N ASP A 90 23.38 -11.88 10.87
CA ASP A 90 23.32 -10.59 10.18
C ASP A 90 23.92 -9.46 11.04
N PHE A 91 23.67 -9.50 12.36
CA PHE A 91 24.27 -8.58 13.29
C PHE A 91 25.81 -8.70 13.30
N GLU A 92 26.35 -9.91 13.39
CA GLU A 92 27.78 -10.19 13.35
C GLU A 92 28.41 -9.83 12.00
N ALA A 93 27.63 -9.91 10.91
CA ALA A 93 28.02 -9.45 9.57
C ALA A 93 28.00 -7.92 9.41
N GLY A 94 27.61 -7.17 10.45
CA GLY A 94 27.63 -5.72 10.47
C GLY A 94 26.38 -5.05 9.92
N PHE A 95 25.21 -5.67 10.08
CA PHE A 95 23.95 -5.06 9.72
C PHE A 95 23.75 -3.72 10.42
N LYS A 96 23.27 -2.70 9.69
CA LYS A 96 22.90 -1.37 10.18
C LYS A 96 21.53 -0.97 9.64
N PHE A 97 20.82 -0.09 10.36
CA PHE A 97 19.54 0.45 9.85
C PHE A 97 19.69 1.12 8.49
N ARG A 98 20.81 1.73 8.22
CA ARG A 98 21.11 2.29 6.90
C ARG A 98 20.92 1.29 5.76
N HIS A 99 21.23 0.01 5.97
CA HIS A 99 21.05 -1.03 4.93
C HIS A 99 19.58 -1.21 4.51
N LEU A 100 18.64 -1.02 5.45
CA LEU A 100 17.20 -1.00 5.10
C LEU A 100 16.88 0.19 4.16
N GLY A 101 17.48 1.34 4.43
CA GLY A 101 17.32 2.51 3.57
C GLY A 101 17.89 2.30 2.17
N GLU A 102 19.05 1.66 2.05
CA GLU A 102 19.64 1.30 0.74
C GLU A 102 18.73 0.35 -0.06
N VAL A 103 18.15 -0.66 0.59
CA VAL A 103 17.20 -1.57 -0.06
C VAL A 103 15.96 -0.83 -0.51
N LEU A 104 15.38 0.03 0.35
CA LEU A 104 14.20 0.81 -0.01
C LEU A 104 14.48 1.76 -1.17
N TYR A 105 15.61 2.47 -1.14
CA TYR A 105 16.03 3.33 -2.24
C TYR A 105 16.13 2.55 -3.55
N ALA A 106 16.87 1.43 -3.55
CA ALA A 106 17.06 0.62 -4.74
C ALA A 106 15.72 0.09 -5.29
N LYS A 107 14.82 -0.35 -4.41
CA LYS A 107 13.48 -0.83 -4.78
C LYS A 107 12.60 0.29 -5.35
N VAL A 108 12.55 1.45 -4.71
CA VAL A 108 11.79 2.60 -5.22
C VAL A 108 12.29 3.01 -6.59
N LYS A 109 13.61 3.14 -6.78
CA LYS A 109 14.20 3.52 -8.06
C LYS A 109 13.95 2.48 -9.16
N SER A 110 13.94 1.18 -8.84
CA SER A 110 13.73 0.13 -9.85
C SER A 110 12.25 -0.10 -10.20
N GLU A 111 11.36 -0.04 -9.20
CA GLU A 111 9.95 -0.35 -9.43
C GLU A 111 9.13 0.87 -9.93
N PHE A 112 9.61 2.08 -9.64
CA PHE A 112 8.94 3.33 -10.01
C PHE A 112 9.80 4.23 -10.89
N GLU A 113 10.72 3.66 -11.66
CA GLU A 113 11.64 4.42 -12.53
C GLU A 113 10.92 5.35 -13.50
N ALA A 114 9.72 5.01 -13.94
CA ALA A 114 8.92 5.81 -14.86
C ALA A 114 8.42 7.12 -14.23
N VAL A 115 8.34 7.21 -12.90
CA VAL A 115 7.75 8.35 -12.18
C VAL A 115 8.69 8.98 -11.15
N VAL A 116 9.71 8.25 -10.68
CA VAL A 116 10.64 8.72 -9.65
C VAL A 116 12.01 9.02 -10.22
N ASP A 117 12.34 10.31 -10.34
CA ASP A 117 13.67 10.78 -10.75
C ASP A 117 14.64 10.80 -9.55
N LYS A 118 14.16 11.24 -8.38
CA LYS A 118 14.94 11.35 -7.13
C LYS A 118 14.20 10.71 -5.96
N CYS A 119 14.97 10.10 -5.07
CA CYS A 119 14.45 9.48 -3.86
C CYS A 119 15.42 9.67 -2.70
N GLN A 120 14.93 10.06 -1.54
CA GLN A 120 15.66 10.02 -0.27
C GLN A 120 14.86 9.27 0.77
N VAL A 121 15.57 8.57 1.68
CA VAL A 121 14.98 7.71 2.69
C VAL A 121 15.47 8.15 4.06
N THR A 122 14.53 8.37 4.98
CA THR A 122 14.84 8.61 6.39
C THR A 122 14.24 7.50 7.23
N ILE A 123 15.07 6.88 8.05
CA ILE A 123 14.69 5.86 9.02
C ILE A 123 14.74 6.50 10.39
N VAL A 124 13.64 6.50 11.12
CA VAL A 124 13.55 7.11 12.43
C VAL A 124 13.41 6.02 13.48
N VAL A 125 14.41 5.94 14.34
CA VAL A 125 14.54 4.99 15.45
C VAL A 125 14.29 5.66 16.79
N ASP A 126 14.49 6.98 16.85
CA ASP A 126 14.23 7.79 18.03
C ASP A 126 12.73 7.90 18.35
N ALA A 127 12.35 7.55 19.58
CA ALA A 127 10.94 7.47 19.96
C ALA A 127 10.21 8.82 19.95
N GLU A 128 10.90 9.92 20.35
CA GLU A 128 10.29 11.25 20.40
C GLU A 128 10.07 11.79 18.98
N GLN A 129 11.07 11.65 18.12
CA GLN A 129 10.97 12.06 16.72
C GLN A 129 9.92 11.23 15.97
N ASN A 130 9.86 9.92 16.26
CA ASN A 130 8.86 9.04 15.69
C ASN A 130 7.43 9.48 16.08
N ALA A 131 7.19 9.81 17.34
CA ALA A 131 5.89 10.31 17.79
C ALA A 131 5.46 11.60 17.09
N LYS A 132 6.39 12.54 16.88
CA LYS A 132 6.15 13.78 16.14
C LYS A 132 5.81 13.51 14.67
N LEU A 133 6.59 12.65 14.01
CA LEU A 133 6.36 12.27 12.63
C LEU A 133 5.04 11.52 12.46
N ARG A 134 4.66 10.67 13.41
CA ARG A 134 3.39 9.96 13.40
C ARG A 134 2.20 10.91 13.41
N ALA A 135 2.24 11.96 14.24
CA ALA A 135 1.19 12.96 14.25
C ALA A 135 1.01 13.63 12.88
N ALA A 136 2.13 14.01 12.24
CA ALA A 136 2.10 14.59 10.90
C ALA A 136 1.65 13.57 9.83
N ALA A 137 2.05 12.30 9.94
CA ALA A 137 1.62 11.23 9.02
C ALA A 137 0.12 10.98 9.14
N ASN A 138 -0.44 10.96 10.35
CA ASN A 138 -1.87 10.78 10.56
C ASN A 138 -2.68 11.87 9.88
N GLU A 139 -2.24 13.13 9.91
CA GLU A 139 -2.92 14.21 9.17
C GLU A 139 -2.95 13.97 7.66
N VAL A 140 -1.91 13.37 7.10
CA VAL A 140 -1.86 13.00 5.68
C VAL A 140 -2.83 11.86 5.39
N PHE A 141 -2.83 10.83 6.24
CA PHE A 141 -3.72 9.68 6.11
C PHE A 141 -5.18 10.08 6.24
N ASP A 142 -5.52 10.91 7.25
CA ASP A 142 -6.88 11.40 7.47
C ASP A 142 -7.40 12.22 6.27
N LYS A 143 -6.54 13.02 5.64
CA LYS A 143 -6.91 13.78 4.43
C LYS A 143 -7.19 12.86 3.25
N ARG A 144 -6.41 11.79 3.07
CA ARG A 144 -6.64 10.80 2.01
C ARG A 144 -7.95 10.05 2.27
N ASP A 145 -8.19 9.63 3.50
CA ASP A 145 -9.40 8.92 3.89
C ASP A 145 -10.64 9.81 3.73
N ALA A 146 -10.56 11.09 4.13
CA ALA A 146 -11.64 12.06 3.93
C ALA A 146 -11.96 12.31 2.44
N ARG A 147 -10.92 12.35 1.58
CA ARG A 147 -11.12 12.46 0.13
C ARG A 147 -11.91 11.27 -0.41
N LEU A 148 -11.53 10.05 -0.03
CA LEU A 148 -12.25 8.84 -0.44
C LEU A 148 -13.69 8.86 0.09
N ALA A 149 -13.88 9.18 1.37
CA ALA A 149 -15.20 9.22 2.01
C ALA A 149 -16.15 10.29 1.41
N SER A 150 -15.63 11.26 0.65
CA SER A 150 -16.42 12.25 -0.06
C SER A 150 -16.90 11.78 -1.44
N MET A 151 -16.49 10.59 -1.89
CA MET A 151 -16.85 10.03 -3.19
C MET A 151 -17.98 9.01 -3.03
N THR A 152 -18.82 8.93 -4.05
CA THR A 152 -19.88 7.91 -4.14
C THR A 152 -19.78 7.14 -5.45
N ASP A 153 -20.44 6.00 -5.51
CA ASP A 153 -20.47 5.16 -6.71
C ASP A 153 -21.11 5.88 -7.90
N GLU A 154 -22.00 6.85 -7.65
CA GLU A 154 -22.61 7.70 -8.69
C GLU A 154 -21.63 8.74 -9.23
N SER A 155 -20.61 9.11 -8.44
CA SER A 155 -19.64 10.14 -8.82
C SER A 155 -18.60 9.68 -9.84
N VAL A 156 -18.58 8.39 -10.18
CA VAL A 156 -17.60 7.80 -11.09
C VAL A 156 -18.26 7.07 -12.26
N SER A 157 -17.55 7.03 -13.39
CA SER A 157 -17.97 6.33 -14.60
C SER A 157 -17.35 4.93 -14.76
N GLU A 158 -16.41 4.58 -13.86
CA GLU A 158 -15.70 3.30 -13.88
C GLU A 158 -15.40 2.79 -12.48
N TYR A 159 -15.38 1.47 -12.35
CA TYR A 159 -14.87 0.73 -11.20
C TYR A 159 -13.54 0.10 -11.53
N TYR A 160 -12.93 -0.61 -10.59
CA TYR A 160 -11.67 -1.32 -10.82
C TYR A 160 -11.73 -2.75 -10.29
N THR A 161 -11.07 -3.67 -11.00
CA THR A 161 -10.73 -4.97 -10.42
C THR A 161 -9.56 -4.82 -9.45
N CYS A 162 -9.42 -5.77 -8.52
CA CYS A 162 -8.18 -6.04 -7.82
C CYS A 162 -7.96 -7.54 -7.73
N ILE A 163 -6.87 -8.02 -8.32
CA ILE A 163 -6.50 -9.44 -8.36
C ILE A 163 -5.17 -9.73 -7.63
N MET A 164 -4.71 -8.83 -6.76
CA MET A 164 -3.44 -9.01 -6.03
C MET A 164 -3.40 -10.28 -5.18
N CYS A 165 -4.55 -10.76 -4.70
CA CYS A 165 -4.64 -11.98 -3.90
C CYS A 165 -4.54 -13.27 -4.70
N GLN A 166 -4.48 -13.24 -6.02
CA GLN A 166 -4.43 -14.46 -6.85
C GLN A 166 -3.14 -15.28 -6.66
N ALA A 167 -2.11 -14.70 -6.04
CA ALA A 167 -0.95 -15.46 -5.59
C ALA A 167 -1.31 -16.55 -4.54
N PHE A 168 -2.38 -16.35 -3.79
CA PHE A 168 -2.85 -17.25 -2.72
C PHE A 168 -4.16 -17.96 -3.12
N SER A 169 -5.04 -17.26 -3.79
CA SER A 169 -6.36 -17.72 -4.21
C SER A 169 -6.56 -17.37 -5.70
N PRO A 170 -6.26 -18.30 -6.62
CA PRO A 170 -6.18 -18.02 -8.06
C PRO A 170 -7.47 -17.47 -8.68
N SER A 171 -8.63 -17.78 -8.10
CA SER A 171 -9.94 -17.30 -8.59
C SER A 171 -10.43 -16.04 -7.90
N HIS A 172 -9.65 -15.49 -6.95
CA HIS A 172 -10.08 -14.33 -6.19
C HIS A 172 -10.05 -13.06 -7.04
N VAL A 173 -11.16 -12.33 -7.05
CA VAL A 173 -11.27 -11.00 -7.66
C VAL A 173 -12.11 -10.10 -6.78
N CYS A 174 -11.62 -8.91 -6.47
CA CYS A 174 -12.42 -7.84 -5.87
C CYS A 174 -12.86 -6.86 -6.95
N ILE A 175 -14.07 -6.35 -6.80
CA ILE A 175 -14.52 -5.14 -7.50
C ILE A 175 -14.43 -4.00 -6.51
N VAL A 176 -13.65 -2.99 -6.86
CA VAL A 176 -13.36 -1.84 -6.02
C VAL A 176 -14.10 -0.63 -6.57
N THR A 177 -14.94 -0.04 -5.74
CA THR A 177 -15.72 1.17 -6.05
C THR A 177 -15.38 2.26 -5.02
N PRO A 178 -15.80 3.51 -5.20
CA PRO A 178 -15.65 4.54 -4.17
C PRO A 178 -16.16 4.11 -2.79
N GLU A 179 -17.30 3.42 -2.73
CA GLU A 179 -17.95 3.00 -1.50
C GLU A 179 -17.59 1.58 -1.06
N ARG A 180 -16.82 0.86 -1.88
CA ARG A 180 -16.43 -0.52 -1.62
C ARG A 180 -14.94 -0.74 -1.82
N LEU A 181 -14.25 -0.92 -0.73
CA LEU A 181 -12.84 -1.30 -0.71
C LEU A 181 -12.63 -2.74 -1.21
N GLY A 182 -11.42 -3.06 -1.63
CA GLY A 182 -11.01 -4.47 -1.69
C GLY A 182 -11.27 -5.16 -0.35
N LEU A 183 -11.58 -6.46 -0.36
CA LEU A 183 -11.94 -7.23 0.86
C LEU A 183 -10.88 -7.17 1.97
N CYS A 184 -9.62 -6.99 1.60
CA CYS A 184 -8.52 -6.79 2.57
C CYS A 184 -8.57 -5.43 3.28
N GLY A 185 -9.47 -4.51 2.89
CA GLY A 185 -9.51 -3.14 3.41
C GLY A 185 -8.34 -2.24 3.01
N ALA A 186 -7.41 -2.75 2.18
CA ALA A 186 -6.16 -2.06 1.85
C ALA A 186 -6.15 -1.38 0.48
N VAL A 187 -7.12 -1.65 -0.36
CA VAL A 187 -7.20 -1.10 -1.73
C VAL A 187 -8.48 -0.32 -1.87
N SER A 188 -8.37 1.00 -1.93
CA SER A 188 -9.47 1.89 -2.25
C SER A 188 -9.60 2.11 -3.77
N TRP A 189 -10.67 2.76 -4.20
CA TRP A 189 -10.85 3.14 -5.61
C TRP A 189 -9.71 4.06 -6.11
N LEU A 190 -9.28 5.01 -5.29
CA LEU A 190 -8.15 5.89 -5.59
C LEU A 190 -6.85 5.10 -5.74
N ASP A 191 -6.63 4.11 -4.88
CA ASP A 191 -5.45 3.23 -4.96
C ASP A 191 -5.48 2.35 -6.21
N ALA A 192 -6.65 1.81 -6.56
CA ALA A 192 -6.81 0.99 -7.76
C ALA A 192 -6.55 1.81 -9.03
N LYS A 193 -7.07 3.04 -9.09
CA LYS A 193 -6.81 3.98 -10.17
C LYS A 193 -5.32 4.30 -10.30
N ALA A 194 -4.69 4.70 -9.19
CA ALA A 194 -3.26 5.00 -9.17
C ALA A 194 -2.40 3.77 -9.54
N THR A 195 -2.80 2.58 -9.08
CA THR A 195 -2.12 1.32 -9.46
C THR A 195 -2.21 1.08 -10.96
N LYS A 196 -3.36 1.33 -11.59
CA LYS A 196 -3.52 1.21 -13.05
C LYS A 196 -2.64 2.19 -13.83
N GLU A 197 -2.51 3.41 -13.34
CA GLU A 197 -1.66 4.43 -13.97
C GLU A 197 -0.17 4.06 -13.87
N LEU A 198 0.27 3.53 -12.72
CA LEU A 198 1.65 3.10 -12.49
C LEU A 198 2.01 1.78 -13.20
N ASP A 199 1.06 0.87 -13.27
CA ASP A 199 1.22 -0.46 -13.88
C ASP A 199 0.02 -0.77 -14.76
N PRO A 200 0.02 -0.32 -16.02
CA PRO A 200 -1.10 -0.53 -16.94
C PRO A 200 -1.48 -1.99 -17.20
N ALA A 201 -0.57 -2.93 -17.03
CA ALA A 201 -0.83 -4.37 -17.14
C ALA A 201 -1.08 -5.06 -15.80
N GLY A 202 -1.04 -4.29 -14.72
CA GLY A 202 -1.07 -4.76 -13.34
C GLY A 202 -2.43 -5.26 -12.85
N PRO A 203 -2.53 -5.48 -11.54
CA PRO A 203 -3.66 -6.18 -10.94
C PRO A 203 -4.97 -5.38 -10.89
N CYS A 204 -4.91 -4.08 -11.11
CA CYS A 204 -6.09 -3.21 -11.10
C CYS A 204 -6.43 -2.78 -12.52
N GLN A 205 -7.57 -3.24 -13.03
CA GLN A 205 -8.04 -2.90 -14.37
C GLN A 205 -9.37 -2.18 -14.32
N PRO A 206 -9.58 -1.12 -15.14
CA PRO A 206 -10.83 -0.37 -15.16
C PRO A 206 -11.99 -1.22 -15.70
N ILE A 207 -13.16 -1.00 -15.15
CA ILE A 207 -14.42 -1.59 -15.55
C ILE A 207 -15.39 -0.44 -15.82
N PRO A 208 -15.74 -0.14 -17.06
CA PRO A 208 -16.76 0.87 -17.37
C PRO A 208 -18.07 0.54 -16.64
N LYS A 209 -18.72 1.55 -16.08
CA LYS A 209 -20.02 1.37 -15.40
C LYS A 209 -21.15 1.30 -16.44
N GLU A 210 -21.26 0.15 -17.11
CA GLU A 210 -22.17 -0.05 -18.23
C GLU A 210 -23.09 -1.27 -18.04
N GLY A 211 -24.26 -1.24 -18.71
CA GLY A 211 -25.18 -2.36 -18.72
C GLY A 211 -25.81 -2.64 -17.36
N CYS A 212 -26.41 -1.60 -16.73
CA CYS A 212 -27.11 -1.75 -15.47
C CYS A 212 -28.25 -2.77 -15.59
N LEU A 213 -28.15 -3.86 -14.85
CA LEU A 213 -29.14 -4.93 -14.77
C LEU A 213 -30.08 -4.74 -13.58
N ASP A 214 -29.54 -4.28 -12.46
CA ASP A 214 -30.28 -3.96 -11.25
C ASP A 214 -29.53 -2.88 -10.43
N GLU A 215 -30.11 -1.70 -10.39
CA GLU A 215 -29.52 -0.54 -9.70
C GLU A 215 -29.48 -0.73 -8.17
N HIS A 216 -30.51 -1.38 -7.60
CA HIS A 216 -30.60 -1.57 -6.14
C HIS A 216 -29.60 -2.61 -5.63
N LEU A 217 -29.28 -3.59 -6.45
CA LEU A 217 -28.29 -4.61 -6.14
C LEU A 217 -26.88 -4.21 -6.57
N GLY A 218 -26.75 -3.14 -7.36
CA GLY A 218 -25.48 -2.76 -7.96
C GLY A 218 -24.97 -3.81 -8.95
N ARG A 219 -25.84 -4.30 -9.83
CA ARG A 219 -25.50 -5.31 -10.81
C ARG A 219 -25.34 -4.71 -12.19
N TYR A 220 -24.20 -4.97 -12.83
CA TYR A 220 -23.83 -4.45 -14.13
C TYR A 220 -23.27 -5.56 -15.03
N THR A 221 -23.63 -5.58 -16.31
CA THR A 221 -23.07 -6.54 -17.27
C THR A 221 -21.55 -6.47 -17.35
N SER A 222 -21.00 -5.27 -17.39
CA SER A 222 -19.54 -5.05 -17.44
C SER A 222 -18.82 -5.58 -16.21
N VAL A 223 -19.45 -5.51 -15.04
CA VAL A 223 -18.92 -6.07 -13.79
C VAL A 223 -18.96 -7.59 -13.82
N ASP A 224 -20.09 -8.19 -14.28
CA ASP A 224 -20.23 -9.64 -14.42
C ASP A 224 -19.17 -10.20 -15.39
N GLU A 225 -18.94 -9.54 -16.54
CA GLU A 225 -17.90 -9.92 -17.49
C GLU A 225 -16.50 -9.85 -16.87
N ALA A 226 -16.20 -8.78 -16.12
CA ALA A 226 -14.92 -8.62 -15.45
C ALA A 226 -14.71 -9.69 -14.36
N VAL A 227 -15.73 -9.95 -13.56
CA VAL A 227 -15.68 -10.98 -12.51
C VAL A 227 -15.47 -12.37 -13.14
N SER A 228 -16.22 -12.74 -14.17
CA SER A 228 -16.04 -14.01 -14.86
C SER A 228 -14.64 -14.15 -15.46
N LYS A 229 -14.17 -13.12 -16.14
CA LYS A 229 -12.82 -13.11 -16.74
C LYS A 229 -11.71 -13.28 -15.70
N TYR A 230 -11.73 -12.47 -14.65
CA TYR A 230 -10.64 -12.42 -13.70
C TYR A 230 -10.73 -13.48 -12.60
N SER A 231 -11.89 -14.09 -12.39
CA SER A 231 -12.03 -15.29 -11.57
C SER A 231 -11.73 -16.59 -12.33
N HIS A 232 -11.36 -16.49 -13.60
CA HIS A 232 -11.17 -17.65 -14.50
C HIS A 232 -12.43 -18.51 -14.64
N GLY A 233 -13.61 -17.87 -14.62
CA GLY A 233 -14.90 -18.54 -14.74
C GLY A 233 -15.42 -19.17 -13.44
N ALA A 234 -14.74 -18.97 -12.31
CA ALA A 234 -15.21 -19.48 -11.02
C ALA A 234 -16.42 -18.70 -10.48
N LEU A 235 -16.58 -17.45 -10.91
CA LEU A 235 -17.72 -16.59 -10.60
C LEU A 235 -18.33 -16.11 -11.89
N GLU A 236 -19.66 -16.10 -11.96
CA GLU A 236 -20.40 -15.62 -13.15
C GLU A 236 -20.85 -14.17 -12.99
N HIS A 237 -21.18 -13.77 -11.77
CA HIS A 237 -21.67 -12.44 -11.45
C HIS A 237 -21.42 -12.06 -10.00
N VAL A 238 -21.62 -10.78 -9.68
CA VAL A 238 -21.55 -10.25 -8.32
C VAL A 238 -22.53 -9.10 -8.16
N THR A 239 -23.12 -8.97 -6.96
CA THR A 239 -23.86 -7.77 -6.57
C THR A 239 -23.00 -6.89 -5.71
N LEU A 240 -22.92 -5.59 -6.03
CA LEU A 240 -22.06 -4.66 -5.30
C LEU A 240 -22.65 -4.22 -3.96
N TYR A 241 -23.98 -4.25 -3.84
CA TYR A 241 -24.70 -3.69 -2.67
C TYR A 241 -25.40 -4.74 -1.80
N SER A 242 -25.35 -6.02 -2.18
CA SER A 242 -25.94 -7.11 -1.39
C SER A 242 -24.96 -8.24 -1.15
N LEU A 243 -24.64 -8.49 0.11
CA LEU A 243 -23.82 -9.62 0.54
C LEU A 243 -24.59 -10.94 0.64
N PHE A 244 -25.94 -10.88 0.58
CA PHE A 244 -26.79 -12.04 0.81
C PHE A 244 -27.20 -12.77 -0.47
N GLN A 245 -27.19 -12.07 -1.61
CA GLN A 245 -27.61 -12.67 -2.89
C GLN A 245 -26.45 -13.30 -3.66
N ASP A 246 -25.28 -12.69 -3.59
CA ASP A 246 -24.07 -13.24 -4.22
C ASP A 246 -22.95 -13.24 -3.20
N PRO A 247 -22.41 -14.41 -2.87
CA PRO A 247 -21.32 -14.47 -1.92
C PRO A 247 -20.15 -13.67 -2.47
N MET A 248 -19.68 -12.74 -1.68
CA MET A 248 -18.41 -12.10 -1.95
C MET A 248 -17.30 -13.13 -1.88
N THR A 249 -16.34 -13.01 -2.77
CA THR A 249 -15.12 -13.78 -2.63
C THR A 249 -14.47 -13.47 -1.30
N SER A 250 -14.37 -14.45 -0.44
CA SER A 250 -13.57 -14.38 0.78
C SER A 250 -12.10 -14.47 0.40
N CYS A 251 -11.26 -13.61 0.95
CA CYS A 251 -9.81 -13.73 0.73
C CYS A 251 -9.15 -14.68 1.72
N GLY A 252 -9.90 -15.33 2.61
CA GLY A 252 -9.34 -16.16 3.68
C GLY A 252 -8.54 -15.38 4.74
N CYS A 253 -8.46 -14.06 4.63
CA CYS A 253 -7.77 -13.22 5.61
C CYS A 253 -8.65 -12.90 6.82
N PHE A 254 -9.91 -13.28 6.78
CA PHE A 254 -10.93 -13.01 7.80
C PHE A 254 -11.52 -14.28 8.42
N GLU A 255 -10.95 -15.45 8.15
CA GLU A 255 -11.28 -16.69 8.83
C GLU A 255 -10.43 -16.91 10.09
#